data_292f85c9995c54dbd95241a91a8d77c6
#
_entry.id   292f85c9995c54dbd95241a91a8d77c6
#
_cell.length_a   1.000
_cell.length_b   1.000
_cell.length_c   1.000
_cell.angle_alpha   90.00
_cell.angle_beta   90.00
_cell.angle_gamma   90.00
#
_symmetry.space_group_name_H-M   'P 1'
#
loop_
_entity.id
_entity.type
_entity.pdbx_description
1 polymer ?
#
loop_
_entity_poly.entity_id
_entity_poly.type
_entity_poly.pdbx_seq_one_letter_code
_entity_poly.pdbx_strand_id
1 'polypeptide(L)'
;MSDTKHGDATRLVEAGRKRSWTSVPEVKGAVVNPPVWRASTHLYEDSSDLAGGRPNEDGHFYYGRRGGPTQWALADALTQLEQGAEGTELFPSGVAALACTLLAVLRPGDELLVTDNVYEPTRNIALTMLKQFGIAAKPFDPLQPDRLADLIGDRTRAIMLESPGSLTMEVSDIPALCAIARDRGVLSIIDNTWATPLGFPALQHGCDISVMSLTKHVGGHSDVMMGSASAAKPVINRIRRQAQFMGQVVSPDDAALALGGLRTMKVRLDRSSETAIAVARWLSSRP
;
A
#
# COMPACT_ATOMS: atom_id res chain seq x y z
N MET A 1 -5.96 -25.67 11.70
CA MET A 1 -5.69 -26.19 10.33
C MET A 1 -4.27 -25.81 10.02
N SER A 2 -3.41 -26.77 9.67
CA SER A 2 -1.96 -26.62 9.56
C SER A 2 -1.59 -25.52 8.58
N ASP A 3 -0.76 -24.62 9.06
CA ASP A 3 -0.08 -23.56 8.30
C ASP A 3 0.94 -24.23 7.33
N THR A 4 0.40 -24.81 6.24
CA THR A 4 1.26 -25.24 5.14
C THR A 4 1.81 -23.95 4.52
N LYS A 5 3.09 -23.69 4.71
CA LYS A 5 3.82 -22.57 4.09
C LYS A 5 3.79 -22.73 2.57
N HIS A 6 2.73 -22.24 1.95
CA HIS A 6 2.66 -22.14 0.50
C HIS A 6 3.71 -21.12 0.02
N GLY A 7 4.37 -21.41 -1.09
CA GLY A 7 5.25 -20.46 -1.75
C GLY A 7 4.46 -19.25 -2.29
N ASP A 8 5.15 -18.12 -2.51
CA ASP A 8 4.53 -16.85 -2.92
C ASP A 8 3.64 -16.97 -4.17
N ALA A 9 4.03 -17.78 -5.14
CA ALA A 9 3.23 -18.02 -6.35
C ALA A 9 1.85 -18.61 -6.02
N THR A 10 1.78 -19.59 -5.12
CA THR A 10 0.53 -20.21 -4.68
C THR A 10 -0.32 -19.22 -3.87
N ARG A 11 0.31 -18.48 -2.94
CA ARG A 11 -0.35 -17.44 -2.14
C ARG A 11 -1.02 -16.39 -3.04
N LEU A 12 -0.33 -15.92 -4.07
CA LEU A 12 -0.87 -14.93 -5.02
C LEU A 12 -2.04 -15.48 -5.85
N VAL A 13 -1.96 -16.74 -6.29
CA VAL A 13 -3.04 -17.36 -7.07
C VAL A 13 -4.30 -17.55 -6.22
N GLU A 14 -4.16 -17.88 -4.94
CA GLU A 14 -5.28 -18.12 -4.02
C GLU A 14 -5.81 -16.85 -3.35
N ALA A 15 -5.03 -15.76 -3.38
CA ALA A 15 -5.36 -14.52 -2.69
C ALA A 15 -6.74 -13.96 -3.10
N GLY A 16 -7.50 -13.46 -2.12
CA GLY A 16 -8.82 -12.86 -2.33
C GLY A 16 -9.94 -13.85 -2.69
N ARG A 17 -9.73 -15.16 -2.55
CA ARG A 17 -10.72 -16.21 -2.88
C ARG A 17 -11.49 -16.75 -1.67
N LYS A 18 -11.79 -15.91 -0.70
CA LYS A 18 -12.62 -16.32 0.44
C LYS A 18 -14.02 -16.74 -0.03
N ARG A 19 -14.50 -17.85 0.50
CA ARG A 19 -15.81 -18.40 0.10
C ARG A 19 -16.97 -17.42 0.34
N SER A 20 -16.88 -16.58 1.36
CA SER A 20 -17.84 -15.51 1.62
C SER A 20 -17.95 -14.47 0.49
N TRP A 21 -16.93 -14.36 -0.36
CA TRP A 21 -16.89 -13.40 -1.47
C TRP A 21 -17.10 -14.07 -2.84
N THR A 22 -17.05 -15.40 -2.90
CA THR A 22 -17.15 -16.17 -4.15
C THR A 22 -18.42 -17.01 -4.22
N SER A 23 -19.24 -17.04 -3.18
CA SER A 23 -20.53 -17.71 -3.16
C SER A 23 -21.68 -16.70 -3.15
N VAL A 24 -22.82 -17.12 -3.71
CA VAL A 24 -24.07 -16.36 -3.63
C VAL A 24 -24.96 -17.10 -2.64
N PRO A 25 -25.57 -16.41 -1.66
CA PRO A 25 -26.54 -17.03 -0.76
C PRO A 25 -27.60 -17.81 -1.55
N GLU A 26 -28.04 -18.96 -1.01
CA GLU A 26 -29.08 -19.80 -1.59
C GLU A 26 -28.72 -20.52 -2.92
N VAL A 27 -27.54 -20.22 -3.50
CA VAL A 27 -27.01 -20.93 -4.67
C VAL A 27 -25.99 -21.97 -4.23
N LYS A 28 -26.17 -23.23 -4.65
CA LYS A 28 -25.18 -24.29 -4.37
C LYS A 28 -23.91 -24.06 -5.19
N GLY A 29 -22.75 -24.07 -4.50
CA GLY A 29 -21.46 -23.90 -5.11
C GLY A 29 -20.89 -22.51 -4.91
N ALA A 30 -19.76 -22.24 -5.59
CA ALA A 30 -19.07 -20.96 -5.59
C ALA A 30 -18.30 -20.80 -6.91
N VAL A 31 -18.07 -19.55 -7.33
CA VAL A 31 -17.19 -19.24 -8.45
C VAL A 31 -15.74 -19.14 -7.97
N VAL A 32 -14.77 -19.26 -8.87
CA VAL A 32 -13.35 -19.22 -8.50
C VAL A 32 -12.90 -17.82 -8.07
N ASN A 33 -13.38 -16.78 -8.76
CA ASN A 33 -13.03 -15.39 -8.48
C ASN A 33 -14.25 -14.64 -7.92
N PRO A 34 -14.04 -13.64 -7.05
CA PRO A 34 -15.13 -12.78 -6.62
C PRO A 34 -15.82 -12.13 -7.84
N PRO A 35 -17.15 -12.13 -7.90
CA PRO A 35 -17.88 -11.34 -8.88
C PRO A 35 -17.58 -9.84 -8.72
N VAL A 36 -17.81 -9.06 -9.76
CA VAL A 36 -17.72 -7.59 -9.68
C VAL A 36 -19.00 -7.04 -9.06
N TRP A 37 -18.90 -6.57 -7.81
CA TRP A 37 -20.01 -6.02 -7.05
C TRP A 37 -20.09 -4.51 -7.25
N ARG A 38 -20.94 -4.07 -8.19
CA ARG A 38 -21.22 -2.65 -8.42
C ARG A 38 -22.39 -2.20 -7.57
N ALA A 39 -22.14 -1.39 -6.54
CA ALA A 39 -23.18 -0.86 -5.67
C ALA A 39 -22.80 0.51 -5.10
N SER A 40 -23.77 1.41 -4.99
CA SER A 40 -23.62 2.68 -4.27
C SER A 40 -24.32 2.64 -2.93
N THR A 41 -25.60 2.28 -2.92
CA THR A 41 -26.39 2.17 -1.71
C THR A 41 -26.52 0.71 -1.31
N HIS A 42 -26.37 0.44 -0.03
CA HIS A 42 -26.57 -0.89 0.55
C HIS A 42 -27.83 -0.89 1.42
N LEU A 43 -28.45 -2.05 1.53
CA LEU A 43 -29.59 -2.25 2.40
C LEU A 43 -29.11 -2.76 3.76
N TYR A 44 -29.75 -2.28 4.80
CA TYR A 44 -29.55 -2.72 6.19
C TYR A 44 -30.68 -3.68 6.56
N GLU A 45 -30.41 -4.61 7.49
CA GLU A 45 -31.43 -5.56 7.93
C GLU A 45 -32.56 -4.85 8.69
N ASP A 46 -32.18 -3.86 9.53
CA ASP A 46 -33.13 -3.06 10.30
C ASP A 46 -32.55 -1.69 10.71
N SER A 47 -33.34 -0.90 11.42
CA SER A 47 -32.94 0.43 11.91
C SER A 47 -31.85 0.38 12.97
N SER A 48 -31.72 -0.71 13.73
CA SER A 48 -30.66 -0.87 14.72
C SER A 48 -29.32 -1.15 14.05
N ASP A 49 -29.32 -1.89 12.96
CA ASP A 49 -28.13 -2.14 12.11
C ASP A 49 -27.65 -0.82 11.49
N LEU A 50 -28.57 0.01 10.99
CA LEU A 50 -28.25 1.34 10.51
C LEU A 50 -27.66 2.27 11.61
N ALA A 51 -28.25 2.26 12.79
CA ALA A 51 -27.84 3.13 13.92
C ALA A 51 -26.55 2.63 14.60
N GLY A 52 -26.18 1.39 14.45
CA GLY A 52 -25.09 0.72 15.15
C GLY A 52 -23.69 1.26 14.82
N GLY A 53 -23.56 2.18 13.84
CA GLY A 53 -22.35 2.94 13.58
C GLY A 53 -21.08 2.07 13.42
N ARG A 54 -21.20 0.87 12.83
CA ARG A 54 -20.14 -0.11 12.78
C ARG A 54 -18.86 0.46 12.16
N PRO A 55 -17.69 0.15 12.71
CA PRO A 55 -16.42 0.49 12.08
C PRO A 55 -16.38 -0.11 10.65
N ASN A 56 -15.58 0.48 9.80
CA ASN A 56 -15.36 0.00 8.44
C ASN A 56 -14.61 -1.35 8.49
N GLU A 57 -15.34 -2.42 8.75
CA GLU A 57 -14.83 -3.79 8.78
C GLU A 57 -15.17 -4.47 7.47
N ASP A 58 -14.17 -5.15 6.88
CA ASP A 58 -14.38 -5.98 5.70
C ASP A 58 -15.40 -7.08 6.04
N GLY A 59 -16.37 -7.25 5.15
CA GLY A 59 -17.45 -8.25 5.33
C GLY A 59 -18.79 -7.66 5.77
N HIS A 60 -18.87 -6.35 6.02
CA HIS A 60 -20.13 -5.65 6.27
C HIS A 60 -20.44 -4.63 5.18
N PHE A 61 -21.57 -4.76 4.53
CA PHE A 61 -22.07 -3.71 3.64
C PHE A 61 -22.48 -2.48 4.47
N TYR A 62 -21.96 -1.35 4.09
CA TYR A 62 -22.27 -0.08 4.76
C TYR A 62 -22.76 0.96 3.74
N TYR A 63 -21.89 1.33 2.84
CA TYR A 63 -22.14 2.24 1.73
C TYR A 63 -21.05 2.04 0.66
N GLY A 64 -21.37 2.16 -0.63
CA GLY A 64 -20.46 1.84 -1.73
C GLY A 64 -19.10 2.53 -1.67
N ARG A 65 -19.01 3.72 -1.07
CA ARG A 65 -17.74 4.43 -0.84
C ARG A 65 -16.76 3.63 0.06
N ARG A 66 -17.27 2.72 0.90
CA ARG A 66 -16.44 1.84 1.74
C ARG A 66 -16.11 0.50 1.08
N GLY A 67 -16.45 0.37 -0.20
CA GLY A 67 -16.21 -0.83 -0.97
C GLY A 67 -17.24 -1.93 -0.72
N GLY A 68 -17.01 -3.04 -1.37
CA GLY A 68 -17.76 -4.29 -1.32
C GLY A 68 -16.83 -5.49 -1.51
N PRO A 69 -17.37 -6.71 -1.67
CA PRO A 69 -16.57 -7.93 -1.71
C PRO A 69 -15.43 -7.92 -2.73
N THR A 70 -15.58 -7.23 -3.86
CA THR A 70 -14.52 -7.15 -4.88
C THR A 70 -13.31 -6.35 -4.37
N GLN A 71 -13.54 -5.17 -3.79
CA GLN A 71 -12.49 -4.33 -3.20
C GLN A 71 -11.88 -5.00 -1.96
N TRP A 72 -12.71 -5.59 -1.09
CA TRP A 72 -12.23 -6.32 0.10
C TRP A 72 -11.34 -7.50 -0.28
N ALA A 73 -11.67 -8.24 -1.36
CA ALA A 73 -10.85 -9.34 -1.85
C ALA A 73 -9.46 -8.88 -2.27
N LEU A 74 -9.35 -7.73 -2.96
CA LEU A 74 -8.06 -7.16 -3.31
C LEU A 74 -7.30 -6.65 -2.08
N ALA A 75 -7.98 -5.92 -1.19
CA ALA A 75 -7.36 -5.40 0.04
C ALA A 75 -6.83 -6.53 0.93
N ASP A 76 -7.61 -7.62 1.10
CA ASP A 76 -7.19 -8.81 1.84
C ASP A 76 -5.99 -9.51 1.18
N ALA A 77 -5.99 -9.63 -0.15
CA ALA A 77 -4.87 -10.21 -0.90
C ALA A 77 -3.57 -9.41 -0.70
N LEU A 78 -3.65 -8.08 -0.75
CA LEU A 78 -2.51 -7.20 -0.50
C LEU A 78 -2.05 -7.23 0.96
N THR A 79 -2.99 -7.32 1.92
CA THR A 79 -2.67 -7.47 3.34
C THR A 79 -1.91 -8.77 3.60
N GLN A 80 -2.33 -9.86 2.99
CA GLN A 80 -1.64 -11.16 3.11
C GLN A 80 -0.26 -11.15 2.44
N LEU A 81 -0.09 -10.36 1.39
CA LEU A 81 1.18 -10.21 0.69
C LEU A 81 2.20 -9.42 1.50
N GLU A 82 1.78 -8.30 2.12
CA GLU A 82 2.64 -7.46 2.96
C GLU A 82 2.69 -8.02 4.39
N GLN A 83 3.68 -8.86 4.64
CA GLN A 83 3.82 -9.55 5.93
C GLN A 83 4.01 -8.55 7.08
N GLY A 84 3.19 -8.66 8.11
CA GLY A 84 3.14 -7.71 9.22
C GLY A 84 1.99 -6.71 9.10
N ALA A 85 1.32 -6.62 7.96
CA ALA A 85 0.12 -5.81 7.81
C ALA A 85 -1.09 -6.48 8.49
N GLU A 86 -1.93 -5.66 9.13
CA GLU A 86 -3.23 -6.06 9.68
C GLU A 86 -4.39 -5.45 8.87
N GLY A 87 -4.07 -4.74 7.81
CA GLY A 87 -5.03 -4.23 6.84
C GLY A 87 -4.38 -3.42 5.73
N THR A 88 -5.13 -3.29 4.65
CA THR A 88 -4.77 -2.47 3.49
C THR A 88 -5.94 -1.58 3.13
N GLU A 89 -5.68 -0.32 2.83
CA GLU A 89 -6.64 0.62 2.25
C GLU A 89 -6.33 0.83 0.78
N LEU A 90 -7.38 0.92 -0.04
CA LEU A 90 -7.28 1.10 -1.49
C LEU A 90 -7.55 2.56 -1.88
N PHE A 91 -6.87 3.03 -2.90
CA PHE A 91 -6.94 4.41 -3.38
C PHE A 91 -7.07 4.46 -4.92
N PRO A 92 -7.66 5.54 -5.47
CA PRO A 92 -7.83 5.67 -6.93
C PRO A 92 -6.50 5.90 -7.69
N SER A 93 -5.39 6.14 -6.98
CA SER A 93 -4.05 6.22 -7.56
C SER A 93 -2.96 6.08 -6.48
N GLY A 94 -1.71 5.80 -6.89
CA GLY A 94 -0.57 5.80 -5.98
C GLY A 94 -0.36 7.16 -5.30
N VAL A 95 -0.52 8.25 -6.06
CA VAL A 95 -0.42 9.62 -5.53
C VAL A 95 -1.49 9.90 -4.47
N ALA A 96 -2.73 9.43 -4.68
CA ALA A 96 -3.80 9.53 -3.69
C ALA A 96 -3.47 8.73 -2.41
N ALA A 97 -2.88 7.53 -2.55
CA ALA A 97 -2.43 6.73 -1.42
C ALA A 97 -1.35 7.46 -0.60
N LEU A 98 -0.34 8.02 -1.27
CA LEU A 98 0.73 8.79 -0.61
C LEU A 98 0.19 10.03 0.11
N ALA A 99 -0.56 10.87 -0.59
CA ALA A 99 -1.11 12.10 -0.03
C ALA A 99 -2.03 11.83 1.17
N CYS A 100 -2.94 10.86 1.04
CA CYS A 100 -3.86 10.49 2.11
C CYS A 100 -3.12 9.88 3.31
N THR A 101 -2.13 9.03 3.09
CA THR A 101 -1.30 8.41 4.14
C THR A 101 -0.55 9.48 4.93
N LEU A 102 0.10 10.44 4.26
CA LEU A 102 0.80 11.53 4.91
C LEU A 102 -0.16 12.40 5.75
N LEU A 103 -1.33 12.77 5.21
CA LEU A 103 -2.35 13.52 5.94
C LEU A 103 -3.01 12.72 7.07
N ALA A 104 -2.97 11.39 7.02
CA ALA A 104 -3.46 10.54 8.12
C ALA A 104 -2.54 10.58 9.34
N VAL A 105 -1.24 10.74 9.15
CA VAL A 105 -0.24 10.64 10.22
C VAL A 105 0.34 11.98 10.67
N LEU A 106 0.29 13.02 9.82
CA LEU A 106 0.82 14.35 10.09
C LEU A 106 -0.30 15.35 10.46
N ARG A 107 0.06 16.37 11.23
CA ARG A 107 -0.82 17.47 11.66
C ARG A 107 -0.13 18.81 11.43
N PRO A 108 -0.87 19.93 11.37
CA PRO A 108 -0.28 21.26 11.33
C PRO A 108 0.74 21.45 12.46
N GLY A 109 1.94 21.93 12.13
CA GLY A 109 3.07 22.09 13.03
C GLY A 109 4.06 20.93 13.03
N ASP A 110 3.69 19.75 12.50
CA ASP A 110 4.60 18.60 12.36
C ASP A 110 5.62 18.81 11.25
N GLU A 111 6.65 17.96 11.26
CA GLU A 111 7.70 17.90 10.25
C GLU A 111 7.79 16.48 9.67
N LEU A 112 7.93 16.41 8.35
CA LEU A 112 8.25 15.22 7.56
C LEU A 112 9.71 15.30 7.10
N LEU A 113 10.49 14.24 7.32
CA LEU A 113 11.73 14.04 6.58
C LEU A 113 11.45 13.17 5.36
N VAL A 114 11.95 13.56 4.20
CA VAL A 114 11.69 12.84 2.93
C VAL A 114 13.02 12.59 2.23
N THR A 115 13.25 11.37 1.74
CA THR A 115 14.48 11.10 0.98
C THR A 115 14.52 11.93 -0.29
N ASP A 116 15.69 12.45 -0.66
CA ASP A 116 15.84 13.39 -1.78
C ASP A 116 15.71 12.72 -3.15
N ASN A 117 15.73 11.41 -3.18
CA ASN A 117 15.58 10.54 -4.35
C ASN A 117 14.15 10.02 -4.59
N VAL A 118 13.15 10.50 -3.84
CA VAL A 118 11.74 10.08 -4.04
C VAL A 118 11.20 10.51 -5.39
N TYR A 119 10.18 9.79 -5.83
CA TYR A 119 9.37 10.11 -7.01
C TYR A 119 8.91 11.57 -6.99
N GLU A 120 9.00 12.26 -8.14
CA GLU A 120 8.72 13.70 -8.23
C GLU A 120 7.36 14.11 -7.64
N PRO A 121 6.24 13.44 -7.92
CA PRO A 121 4.96 13.77 -7.28
C PRO A 121 4.99 13.64 -5.75
N THR A 122 5.73 12.68 -5.18
CA THR A 122 5.94 12.56 -3.73
C THR A 122 6.68 13.76 -3.19
N ARG A 123 7.73 14.21 -3.88
CA ARG A 123 8.45 15.43 -3.56
C ARG A 123 7.54 16.66 -3.59
N ASN A 124 6.69 16.78 -4.62
CA ASN A 124 5.75 17.90 -4.76
C ASN A 124 4.68 17.89 -3.67
N ILE A 125 4.18 16.70 -3.28
CA ILE A 125 3.30 16.56 -2.11
C ILE A 125 4.03 17.07 -0.86
N ALA A 126 5.22 16.58 -0.59
CA ALA A 126 5.98 16.91 0.62
C ALA A 126 6.32 18.41 0.69
N LEU A 127 6.92 18.98 -0.34
CA LEU A 127 7.48 20.34 -0.29
C LEU A 127 6.47 21.44 -0.63
N THR A 128 5.36 21.11 -1.32
CA THR A 128 4.38 22.11 -1.77
C THR A 128 3.03 21.93 -1.11
N MET A 129 2.41 20.75 -1.27
CA MET A 129 1.06 20.53 -0.75
C MET A 129 1.02 20.54 0.78
N LEU A 130 1.89 19.80 1.46
CA LEU A 130 1.91 19.72 2.92
C LEU A 130 2.18 21.09 3.57
N LYS A 131 2.97 21.94 2.93
CA LYS A 131 3.22 23.31 3.37
C LYS A 131 1.92 24.13 3.48
N GLN A 132 0.96 23.93 2.57
CA GLN A 132 -0.35 24.61 2.62
C GLN A 132 -1.19 24.16 3.82
N PHE A 133 -0.91 22.97 4.36
CA PHE A 133 -1.54 22.45 5.59
C PHE A 133 -0.72 22.75 6.85
N GLY A 134 0.30 23.61 6.77
CA GLY A 134 1.13 23.97 7.92
C GLY A 134 2.08 22.86 8.37
N ILE A 135 2.40 21.89 7.51
CA ILE A 135 3.32 20.79 7.77
C ILE A 135 4.63 21.10 7.06
N ALA A 136 5.74 21.08 7.79
CA ALA A 136 7.07 21.26 7.23
C ALA A 136 7.57 19.95 6.60
N ALA A 137 8.38 20.05 5.54
CA ALA A 137 9.09 18.90 5.00
C ALA A 137 10.53 19.26 4.67
N LYS A 138 11.47 18.33 4.96
CA LYS A 138 12.90 18.50 4.70
C LYS A 138 13.44 17.29 3.94
N PRO A 139 14.07 17.48 2.79
CA PRO A 139 14.80 16.42 2.09
C PRO A 139 16.04 15.99 2.88
N PHE A 140 16.39 14.70 2.77
CA PHE A 140 17.63 14.16 3.29
C PHE A 140 18.21 13.08 2.37
N ASP A 141 19.52 12.88 2.43
CA ASP A 141 20.25 11.84 1.70
C ASP A 141 20.06 10.47 2.37
N PRO A 142 19.37 9.52 1.74
CA PRO A 142 19.13 8.20 2.34
C PRO A 142 20.36 7.28 2.38
N LEU A 143 21.44 7.65 1.68
CA LEU A 143 22.70 6.89 1.70
C LEU A 143 23.57 7.21 2.91
N GLN A 144 23.15 8.13 3.77
CA GLN A 144 23.83 8.53 5.00
C GLN A 144 22.92 8.29 6.22
N PRO A 145 22.59 7.03 6.55
CA PRO A 145 21.64 6.73 7.63
C PRO A 145 22.07 7.30 8.98
N ASP A 146 23.37 7.33 9.29
CA ASP A 146 23.89 7.86 10.56
C ASP A 146 23.51 9.34 10.79
N ARG A 147 23.32 10.11 9.72
CA ARG A 147 22.90 11.51 9.81
C ARG A 147 21.41 11.69 10.10
N LEU A 148 20.59 10.68 9.86
CA LEU A 148 19.16 10.77 10.10
C LEU A 148 18.83 11.09 11.56
N ALA A 149 19.57 10.51 12.49
CA ALA A 149 19.37 10.75 13.91
C ALA A 149 19.52 12.23 14.32
N ASP A 150 20.42 12.96 13.66
CA ASP A 150 20.67 14.40 13.90
C ASP A 150 19.61 15.30 13.24
N LEU A 151 18.94 14.79 12.19
CA LEU A 151 17.88 15.52 11.48
C LEU A 151 16.53 15.41 12.18
N ILE A 152 16.31 14.35 12.96
CA ILE A 152 15.06 14.14 13.70
C ILE A 152 14.99 15.11 14.88
N GLY A 153 14.07 16.07 14.81
CA GLY A 153 13.79 17.04 15.87
C GLY A 153 12.43 16.79 16.56
N ASP A 154 12.12 17.64 17.54
CA ASP A 154 10.89 17.52 18.37
C ASP A 154 9.59 17.56 17.58
N ARG A 155 9.59 18.09 16.36
CA ARG A 155 8.42 18.17 15.48
C ARG A 155 8.38 17.08 14.43
N THR A 156 9.45 16.31 14.25
CA THR A 156 9.51 15.23 13.27
C THR A 156 8.57 14.10 13.70
N ARG A 157 7.61 13.72 12.84
CA ARG A 157 6.61 12.67 13.09
C ARG A 157 6.66 11.53 12.13
N ALA A 158 7.21 11.75 10.95
CA ALA A 158 7.36 10.70 9.96
C ALA A 158 8.61 10.91 9.10
N ILE A 159 9.12 9.79 8.57
CA ILE A 159 10.07 9.77 7.45
C ILE A 159 9.37 9.12 6.24
N MET A 160 9.59 9.69 5.05
CA MET A 160 9.13 9.14 3.77
C MET A 160 10.32 8.63 2.98
N LEU A 161 10.28 7.36 2.62
CA LEU A 161 11.36 6.60 2.01
C LEU A 161 10.93 6.09 0.63
N GLU A 162 11.90 5.93 -0.27
CA GLU A 162 11.76 5.19 -1.52
C GLU A 162 13.10 4.50 -1.84
N SER A 163 13.08 3.20 -2.14
CA SER A 163 14.27 2.44 -2.50
C SER A 163 13.90 1.26 -3.42
N PRO A 164 14.57 1.10 -4.56
CA PRO A 164 15.54 2.02 -5.17
C PRO A 164 15.00 3.41 -5.42
N GLY A 165 15.89 4.42 -5.40
CA GLY A 165 15.53 5.81 -5.64
C GLY A 165 14.96 6.03 -7.04
N SER A 166 13.97 6.92 -7.16
CA SER A 166 13.35 7.26 -8.44
C SER A 166 14.36 7.90 -9.38
N LEU A 167 14.49 7.39 -10.59
CA LEU A 167 15.43 7.77 -11.65
C LEU A 167 16.91 7.47 -11.36
N THR A 168 17.37 7.65 -10.15
CA THR A 168 18.79 7.51 -9.75
C THR A 168 19.15 6.08 -9.38
N MET A 169 18.16 5.27 -8.97
CA MET A 169 18.24 3.81 -8.75
C MET A 169 19.22 3.38 -7.63
N GLU A 170 19.68 4.28 -6.78
CA GLU A 170 20.45 3.90 -5.59
C GLU A 170 19.58 3.14 -4.59
N VAL A 171 20.19 2.17 -3.94
CA VAL A 171 19.54 1.32 -2.93
C VAL A 171 19.99 1.77 -1.54
N SER A 172 19.00 2.12 -0.71
CA SER A 172 19.21 2.60 0.65
C SER A 172 19.10 1.47 1.67
N ASP A 173 19.75 1.61 2.81
CA ASP A 173 19.58 0.71 3.95
C ASP A 173 18.29 1.03 4.70
N ILE A 174 17.16 0.58 4.15
CA ILE A 174 15.82 0.81 4.73
C ILE A 174 15.71 0.29 6.17
N PRO A 175 16.16 -0.93 6.51
CA PRO A 175 16.14 -1.42 7.89
C PRO A 175 16.84 -0.48 8.88
N ALA A 176 18.03 0.03 8.53
CA ALA A 176 18.76 0.96 9.38
C ALA A 176 18.01 2.29 9.56
N LEU A 177 17.50 2.87 8.49
CA LEU A 177 16.69 4.11 8.54
C LEU A 177 15.43 3.93 9.40
N CYS A 178 14.72 2.80 9.26
CA CYS A 178 13.55 2.48 10.07
C CYS A 178 13.88 2.26 11.55
N ALA A 179 15.02 1.63 11.86
CA ALA A 179 15.46 1.45 13.24
C ALA A 179 15.72 2.80 13.93
N ILE A 180 16.44 3.71 13.26
CA ILE A 180 16.71 5.07 13.77
C ILE A 180 15.41 5.84 13.99
N ALA A 181 14.47 5.80 13.03
CA ALA A 181 13.17 6.45 13.17
C ALA A 181 12.38 5.92 14.37
N ARG A 182 12.32 4.60 14.51
CA ARG A 182 11.62 3.92 15.59
C ARG A 182 12.19 4.29 16.97
N ASP A 183 13.51 4.33 17.12
CA ASP A 183 14.17 4.70 18.37
C ASP A 183 13.85 6.14 18.81
N ARG A 184 13.42 6.98 17.87
CA ARG A 184 12.98 8.37 18.09
C ARG A 184 11.46 8.54 18.11
N GLY A 185 10.69 7.44 18.03
CA GLY A 185 9.22 7.49 17.99
C GLY A 185 8.64 8.12 16.71
N VAL A 186 9.37 8.08 15.61
CA VAL A 186 9.03 8.63 14.30
C VAL A 186 8.53 7.50 13.39
N LEU A 187 7.40 7.68 12.71
CA LEU A 187 6.84 6.69 11.79
C LEU A 187 7.63 6.63 10.48
N SER A 188 7.86 5.43 9.99
CA SER A 188 8.48 5.17 8.69
C SER A 188 7.43 4.78 7.64
N ILE A 189 7.45 5.49 6.51
CA ILE A 189 6.59 5.27 5.36
C ILE A 189 7.48 4.97 4.16
N ILE A 190 7.20 3.90 3.43
CA ILE A 190 7.95 3.59 2.20
C ILE A 190 7.01 3.52 1.00
N ASP A 191 7.43 4.14 -0.11
CA ASP A 191 6.90 3.79 -1.43
C ASP A 191 7.59 2.51 -1.90
N ASN A 192 6.88 1.39 -1.79
CA ASN A 192 7.35 0.06 -2.14
C ASN A 192 6.88 -0.39 -3.53
N THR A 193 6.54 0.57 -4.39
CA THR A 193 6.01 0.30 -5.73
C THR A 193 6.97 -0.49 -6.59
N TRP A 194 8.28 -0.20 -6.51
CA TRP A 194 9.29 -0.85 -7.34
C TRP A 194 9.56 -2.30 -6.91
N ALA A 195 9.85 -2.51 -5.64
CA ALA A 195 10.22 -3.83 -5.12
C ALA A 195 9.00 -4.74 -4.91
N THR A 196 7.86 -4.17 -4.57
CA THR A 196 6.68 -4.87 -4.05
C THR A 196 7.01 -5.70 -2.80
N PRO A 197 6.03 -6.19 -2.04
CA PRO A 197 6.32 -7.10 -0.92
C PRO A 197 6.96 -8.43 -1.32
N LEU A 198 6.97 -8.79 -2.62
CA LEU A 198 7.68 -9.97 -3.12
C LEU A 198 9.20 -9.78 -3.14
N GLY A 199 9.66 -8.59 -3.47
CA GLY A 199 11.09 -8.24 -3.46
C GLY A 199 11.55 -7.71 -2.12
N PHE A 200 10.69 -6.96 -1.42
CA PHE A 200 10.99 -6.34 -0.13
C PHE A 200 9.73 -6.28 0.75
N PRO A 201 9.53 -7.24 1.67
CA PRO A 201 8.42 -7.21 2.63
C PRO A 201 8.66 -6.11 3.67
N ALA A 202 8.24 -4.89 3.36
CA ALA A 202 8.66 -3.66 4.02
C ALA A 202 8.37 -3.63 5.52
N LEU A 203 7.17 -4.10 5.93
CA LEU A 203 6.80 -4.11 7.35
C LEU A 203 7.65 -5.10 8.16
N GLN A 204 8.05 -6.24 7.58
CA GLN A 204 8.99 -7.16 8.24
C GLN A 204 10.38 -6.54 8.41
N HIS A 205 10.77 -5.64 7.53
CA HIS A 205 12.04 -4.93 7.59
C HIS A 205 11.96 -3.63 8.40
N GLY A 206 10.85 -3.43 9.12
CA GLY A 206 10.73 -2.40 10.12
C GLY A 206 10.01 -1.13 9.69
N CYS A 207 9.51 -1.04 8.46
CA CYS A 207 8.63 0.05 8.07
C CYS A 207 7.28 -0.05 8.77
N ASP A 208 6.69 1.10 9.11
CA ASP A 208 5.36 1.15 9.71
C ASP A 208 4.25 1.14 8.67
N ILE A 209 4.50 1.72 7.50
CA ILE A 209 3.54 1.85 6.41
C ILE A 209 4.21 1.54 5.08
N SER A 210 3.61 0.63 4.31
CA SER A 210 4.00 0.31 2.93
C SER A 210 2.95 0.86 1.98
N VAL A 211 3.35 1.78 1.10
CA VAL A 211 2.50 2.36 0.05
C VAL A 211 2.91 1.80 -1.30
N MET A 212 1.94 1.52 -2.16
CA MET A 212 2.20 1.05 -3.52
C MET A 212 1.29 1.72 -4.54
N SER A 213 1.85 2.02 -5.70
CA SER A 213 1.07 2.25 -6.92
C SER A 213 0.73 0.91 -7.56
N LEU A 214 -0.50 0.43 -7.35
CA LEU A 214 -0.99 -0.82 -7.94
C LEU A 214 -1.08 -0.76 -9.47
N THR A 215 -1.07 0.45 -10.04
CA THR A 215 -0.96 0.76 -11.46
C THR A 215 0.21 0.04 -12.15
N LYS A 216 1.29 -0.24 -11.39
CA LYS A 216 2.55 -0.79 -11.92
C LYS A 216 2.51 -2.32 -11.91
N HIS A 217 3.27 -2.95 -11.02
CA HIS A 217 3.45 -4.41 -11.01
C HIS A 217 2.18 -5.18 -10.65
N VAL A 218 1.31 -4.65 -9.80
CA VAL A 218 0.08 -5.34 -9.40
C VAL A 218 -0.89 -5.42 -10.58
N GLY A 219 -1.27 -4.31 -11.20
CA GLY A 219 -2.07 -4.31 -12.42
C GLY A 219 -1.33 -5.03 -13.56
N GLY A 220 -0.17 -4.51 -13.93
CA GLY A 220 0.78 -5.12 -14.84
C GLY A 220 0.42 -5.08 -16.32
N HIS A 221 -0.70 -4.47 -16.71
CA HIS A 221 -1.24 -4.47 -18.07
C HIS A 221 -1.54 -3.07 -18.61
N SER A 222 -1.18 -2.01 -17.86
CA SER A 222 -1.42 -0.60 -18.22
C SER A 222 -2.89 -0.22 -18.43
N ASP A 223 -3.79 -0.90 -17.74
CA ASP A 223 -5.25 -0.77 -17.84
C ASP A 223 -5.93 -0.37 -16.52
N VAL A 224 -5.16 -0.24 -15.44
CA VAL A 224 -5.64 0.10 -14.10
C VAL A 224 -4.85 1.25 -13.51
N MET A 225 -5.53 2.18 -12.86
CA MET A 225 -4.92 3.22 -12.03
C MET A 225 -5.41 3.08 -10.59
N MET A 226 -4.53 2.65 -9.70
CA MET A 226 -4.85 2.42 -8.29
C MET A 226 -3.63 2.59 -7.40
N GLY A 227 -3.88 2.79 -6.10
CA GLY A 227 -2.87 2.75 -5.05
C GLY A 227 -3.35 1.96 -3.83
N SER A 228 -2.42 1.65 -2.95
CA SER A 228 -2.71 1.03 -1.67
C SER A 228 -1.78 1.52 -0.57
N ALA A 229 -2.24 1.43 0.66
CA ALA A 229 -1.41 1.60 1.85
C ALA A 229 -1.70 0.45 2.82
N SER A 230 -0.66 -0.26 3.22
CA SER A 230 -0.71 -1.41 4.14
C SER A 230 0.02 -1.06 5.43
N ALA A 231 -0.57 -1.40 6.57
CA ALA A 231 0.03 -1.16 7.88
C ALA A 231 -0.58 -2.07 8.95
N ALA A 232 0.07 -2.14 10.12
CA ALA A 232 -0.50 -2.73 11.32
C ALA A 232 -1.50 -1.77 12.00
N LYS A 233 -2.31 -2.29 12.94
CA LYS A 233 -3.12 -1.44 13.84
C LYS A 233 -2.22 -0.75 14.88
N PRO A 234 -2.52 0.47 15.32
CA PRO A 234 -3.69 1.29 14.96
C PRO A 234 -3.51 2.16 13.70
N VAL A 235 -2.35 2.08 13.03
CA VAL A 235 -2.00 2.99 11.93
C VAL A 235 -2.95 2.84 10.75
N ILE A 236 -3.27 1.62 10.34
CA ILE A 236 -4.20 1.38 9.23
C ILE A 236 -5.59 1.98 9.50
N ASN A 237 -6.05 1.99 10.74
CA ASN A 237 -7.35 2.59 11.11
C ASN A 237 -7.33 4.12 10.94
N ARG A 238 -6.17 4.77 11.19
CA ARG A 238 -6.00 6.22 10.92
C ARG A 238 -6.06 6.50 9.43
N ILE A 239 -5.40 5.68 8.61
CA ILE A 239 -5.38 5.79 7.15
C ILE A 239 -6.80 5.59 6.60
N ARG A 240 -7.52 4.55 7.00
CA ARG A 240 -8.91 4.28 6.61
C ARG A 240 -9.84 5.44 6.95
N ARG A 241 -9.71 5.98 8.14
CA ARG A 241 -10.52 7.14 8.56
C ARG A 241 -10.24 8.38 7.71
N GLN A 242 -8.98 8.65 7.41
CA GLN A 242 -8.59 9.77 6.55
C GLN A 242 -9.09 9.58 5.12
N ALA A 243 -8.98 8.37 4.56
CA ALA A 243 -9.50 8.02 3.24
C ALA A 243 -11.01 8.27 3.13
N GLN A 244 -11.76 7.89 4.16
CA GLN A 244 -13.20 8.13 4.23
C GLN A 244 -13.55 9.61 4.26
N PHE A 245 -12.82 10.43 5.03
CA PHE A 245 -13.03 11.88 5.08
C PHE A 245 -12.72 12.56 3.75
N MET A 246 -11.73 12.07 3.02
CA MET A 246 -11.35 12.59 1.71
C MET A 246 -12.19 11.99 0.56
N GLY A 247 -13.12 11.08 0.85
CA GLY A 247 -13.96 10.44 -0.15
C GLY A 247 -13.19 9.54 -1.11
N GLN A 248 -12.07 8.96 -0.66
CA GLN A 248 -11.29 8.02 -1.48
C GLN A 248 -12.14 6.79 -1.76
N VAL A 249 -12.31 6.47 -3.03
CA VAL A 249 -13.09 5.32 -3.49
C VAL A 249 -12.45 4.70 -4.72
N VAL A 250 -12.55 3.39 -4.80
CA VAL A 250 -12.01 2.59 -5.90
C VAL A 250 -13.15 1.87 -6.62
N SER A 251 -13.13 1.91 -7.94
CA SER A 251 -14.06 1.14 -8.76
C SER A 251 -13.92 -0.37 -8.49
N PRO A 252 -15.03 -1.10 -8.35
CA PRO A 252 -14.96 -2.56 -8.24
C PRO A 252 -14.42 -3.21 -9.52
N ASP A 253 -14.60 -2.58 -10.69
CA ASP A 253 -14.04 -3.06 -11.96
C ASP A 253 -12.52 -2.98 -11.94
N ASP A 254 -11.95 -1.84 -11.53
CA ASP A 254 -10.50 -1.66 -11.39
C ASP A 254 -9.92 -2.62 -10.34
N ALA A 255 -10.64 -2.82 -9.22
CA ALA A 255 -10.22 -3.76 -8.20
C ALA A 255 -10.19 -5.21 -8.72
N ALA A 256 -11.14 -5.60 -9.56
CA ALA A 256 -11.17 -6.92 -10.19
C ALA A 256 -9.99 -7.11 -11.17
N LEU A 257 -9.68 -6.09 -11.98
CA LEU A 257 -8.54 -6.10 -12.90
C LEU A 257 -7.22 -6.19 -12.12
N ALA A 258 -7.04 -5.37 -11.09
CA ALA A 258 -5.86 -5.39 -10.24
C ALA A 258 -5.67 -6.74 -9.55
N LEU A 259 -6.76 -7.35 -9.04
CA LEU A 259 -6.74 -8.69 -8.45
C LEU A 259 -6.36 -9.77 -9.48
N GLY A 260 -6.79 -9.62 -10.72
CA GLY A 260 -6.38 -10.47 -11.85
C GLY A 260 -4.88 -10.35 -12.13
N GLY A 261 -4.37 -9.13 -12.20
CA GLY A 261 -2.95 -8.82 -12.41
C GLY A 261 -2.07 -9.34 -11.27
N LEU A 262 -2.52 -9.21 -10.01
CA LEU A 262 -1.81 -9.70 -8.83
C LEU A 262 -1.44 -11.19 -8.94
N ARG A 263 -2.33 -12.01 -9.48
CA ARG A 263 -2.12 -13.46 -9.61
C ARG A 263 -0.94 -13.85 -10.52
N THR A 264 -0.60 -12.99 -11.47
CA THR A 264 0.53 -13.19 -12.39
C THR A 264 1.76 -12.37 -12.02
N MET A 265 1.69 -11.57 -10.94
CA MET A 265 2.74 -10.62 -10.58
C MET A 265 4.09 -11.31 -10.39
N LYS A 266 4.14 -12.43 -9.66
CA LYS A 266 5.39 -13.15 -9.42
C LYS A 266 6.05 -13.60 -10.71
N VAL A 267 5.32 -14.24 -11.62
CA VAL A 267 5.85 -14.71 -12.91
C VAL A 267 6.41 -13.56 -13.74
N ARG A 268 5.71 -12.41 -13.75
CA ARG A 268 6.15 -11.21 -14.48
C ARG A 268 7.40 -10.58 -13.86
N LEU A 269 7.45 -10.49 -12.53
CA LEU A 269 8.62 -9.97 -11.82
C LEU A 269 9.83 -10.87 -11.96
N ASP A 270 9.68 -12.18 -11.79
CA ASP A 270 10.78 -13.14 -11.96
C ASP A 270 11.38 -13.00 -13.37
N ARG A 271 10.55 -12.99 -14.39
CA ARG A 271 11.01 -12.84 -15.78
C ARG A 271 11.71 -11.50 -16.03
N SER A 272 11.15 -10.41 -15.53
CA SER A 272 11.75 -9.06 -15.65
C SER A 272 13.10 -9.00 -14.95
N SER A 273 13.20 -9.57 -13.74
CA SER A 273 14.42 -9.60 -12.94
C SER A 273 15.53 -10.43 -13.61
N GLU A 274 15.20 -11.61 -14.11
CA GLU A 274 16.15 -12.43 -14.87
C GLU A 274 16.72 -11.69 -16.08
N THR A 275 15.84 -11.03 -16.83
CA THR A 275 16.23 -10.24 -18.01
C THR A 275 17.11 -9.05 -17.61
N ALA A 276 16.70 -8.30 -16.56
CA ALA A 276 17.47 -7.15 -16.06
C ALA A 276 18.88 -7.55 -15.62
N ILE A 277 19.01 -8.65 -14.87
CA ILE A 277 20.31 -9.17 -14.43
C ILE A 277 21.17 -9.57 -15.63
N ALA A 278 20.60 -10.26 -16.62
CA ALA A 278 21.34 -10.67 -17.83
C ALA A 278 21.85 -9.43 -18.60
N VAL A 279 21.00 -8.42 -18.79
CA VAL A 279 21.36 -7.16 -19.47
C VAL A 279 22.42 -6.38 -18.66
N ALA A 280 22.27 -6.28 -17.35
CA ALA A 280 23.24 -5.60 -16.49
C ALA A 280 24.64 -6.25 -16.57
N ARG A 281 24.70 -7.58 -16.49
CA ARG A 281 25.96 -8.33 -16.65
C ARG A 281 26.59 -8.11 -18.03
N TRP A 282 25.75 -8.11 -19.06
CA TRP A 282 26.24 -7.86 -20.43
C TRP A 282 26.79 -6.43 -20.56
N LEU A 283 26.07 -5.41 -20.04
CA LEU A 283 26.55 -4.01 -20.07
C LEU A 283 27.87 -3.86 -19.29
N SER A 284 27.98 -4.44 -18.08
CA SER A 284 29.19 -4.37 -17.26
C SER A 284 30.41 -5.03 -17.91
N SER A 285 30.24 -5.88 -18.94
CA SER A 285 31.31 -6.52 -19.69
C SER A 285 31.77 -5.69 -20.91
N ARG A 286 31.15 -4.52 -21.14
CA ARG A 286 31.50 -3.64 -22.26
C ARG A 286 32.42 -2.51 -21.80
N PRO A 287 33.34 -2.06 -22.68
CA PRO A 287 34.23 -0.93 -22.38
C PRO A 287 33.45 0.38 -22.26
#